data_334aefdd0b3e07fc2d02e30f62801663
#
_entry.id   334aefdd0b3e07fc2d02e30f62801663
#
_cell.length_a   1.000
_cell.length_b   1.000
_cell.length_c   1.000
_cell.angle_alpha   90.00
_cell.angle_beta   90.00
_cell.angle_gamma   90.00
#
_symmetry.space_group_name_H-M   'P 1'
#
loop_
_entity.id
_entity.type
_entity.pdbx_description
1 polymer ?
#
loop_
_entity_poly.entity_id
_entity_poly.type
_entity_poly.pdbx_seq_one_letter_code
_entity_poly.pdbx_strand_id
1 'polypeptide(L)'
;MNGSSGQYTRGHQSEQVGSDADPAPNAQEGRFTSAEEVAEAELDVISEQGPVQPSHPWTRYVALGDSFTEGIGDPDETRPGYHRGWADRVAEALAEGTQNFAYANLAIRGRLIGQIRDEQIAPALELRPDLITLCAGGNDVIRPGGDPDETARTLDTMVQLLSTTGATIMLFNGPDVRETPVVGSIRGKVAIFNENVRTVAARHDAVVADMWSLRELTRPEMWDEDRLHFSPLGHHTIARMALETLNVGHNLEPLEPRPVPERSWREARVDDVVWARHHLFPWVARRLRGRSSGDGITPKRPNIEPLFGGSMPPGGGSIEES
;
A
#
# COMPACT_ATOMS: atom_id res chain seq x y z
N MET A 1 41.35 -49.13 -15.16
CA MET A 1 41.14 -50.13 -16.24
C MET A 1 40.22 -49.51 -17.28
N ASN A 2 40.80 -49.29 -18.46
CA ASN A 2 40.29 -49.23 -19.82
C ASN A 2 39.01 -48.38 -20.05
N GLY A 3 38.99 -47.30 -20.81
CA GLY A 3 39.69 -47.02 -22.09
C GLY A 3 38.70 -47.25 -23.25
N SER A 4 38.29 -46.22 -23.97
CA SER A 4 38.37 -46.24 -25.42
C SER A 4 37.79 -44.96 -26.04
N SER A 5 38.66 -44.24 -26.66
CA SER A 5 38.46 -43.19 -27.66
C SER A 5 37.99 -43.76 -29.01
N GLY A 6 37.22 -42.99 -29.77
CA GLY A 6 36.87 -43.23 -31.14
C GLY A 6 36.75 -41.96 -31.93
N GLN A 7 37.85 -41.52 -32.53
CA GLN A 7 37.88 -40.57 -33.65
C GLN A 7 37.45 -41.27 -34.94
N TYR A 8 36.70 -40.60 -35.81
CA TYR A 8 36.74 -40.86 -37.22
C TYR A 8 36.65 -39.58 -38.05
N THR A 9 37.53 -39.55 -39.03
CA THR A 9 37.98 -38.51 -39.95
C THR A 9 37.14 -38.42 -41.22
N ARG A 10 37.06 -37.15 -41.73
CA ARG A 10 37.08 -36.65 -43.13
C ARG A 10 36.53 -37.51 -44.30
N GLY A 11 35.72 -36.86 -45.14
CA GLY A 11 35.53 -37.16 -46.53
C GLY A 11 35.06 -35.91 -47.30
N HIS A 12 35.98 -35.34 -48.09
CA HIS A 12 35.70 -34.34 -49.15
C HIS A 12 35.02 -35.03 -50.29
N GLN A 13 34.03 -34.42 -50.91
CA GLN A 13 33.84 -34.42 -52.38
C GLN A 13 33.09 -33.16 -52.81
N SER A 14 33.75 -32.49 -53.75
CA SER A 14 33.32 -31.36 -54.55
C SER A 14 32.54 -31.85 -55.75
N GLU A 15 31.41 -31.26 -56.08
CA GLU A 15 30.90 -31.19 -57.45
C GLU A 15 30.24 -29.83 -57.72
N GLN A 16 30.81 -29.14 -58.69
CA GLN A 16 30.22 -28.00 -59.40
C GLN A 16 29.22 -28.52 -60.41
N VAL A 17 28.12 -27.82 -60.68
CA VAL A 17 27.61 -27.42 -62.00
C VAL A 17 26.29 -26.62 -61.86
N GLY A 18 26.16 -25.53 -62.62
CA GLY A 18 24.93 -25.06 -63.22
C GLY A 18 24.32 -23.77 -62.66
N SER A 19 24.69 -22.67 -63.33
CA SER A 19 23.99 -21.38 -63.29
C SER A 19 22.60 -21.49 -63.90
N ASP A 20 21.62 -20.92 -63.27
CA ASP A 20 20.55 -20.16 -63.92
C ASP A 20 19.98 -19.13 -62.95
N ALA A 21 20.12 -17.88 -63.41
CA ALA A 21 19.67 -16.70 -62.66
C ALA A 21 18.21 -16.40 -63.00
N ASP A 22 17.36 -16.34 -62.00
CA ASP A 22 16.11 -15.62 -62.05
C ASP A 22 16.13 -14.44 -61.10
N PRO A 23 15.60 -13.26 -61.47
CA PRO A 23 15.79 -12.03 -60.71
C PRO A 23 14.87 -12.02 -59.46
N ALA A 24 15.48 -11.72 -58.35
CA ALA A 24 14.80 -11.49 -57.06
C ALA A 24 13.80 -10.34 -57.17
N PRO A 25 12.63 -10.44 -56.48
CA PRO A 25 11.73 -9.32 -56.33
C PRO A 25 12.29 -8.29 -55.36
N ASN A 26 12.14 -7.06 -55.78
CA ASN A 26 12.43 -5.79 -55.13
C ASN A 26 12.38 -5.81 -53.61
N ALA A 27 13.52 -5.71 -52.92
CA ALA A 27 13.61 -5.38 -51.51
C ALA A 27 13.13 -3.94 -51.36
N GLN A 28 11.96 -3.75 -50.80
CA GLN A 28 11.56 -2.47 -50.21
C GLN A 28 12.53 -2.20 -49.07
N GLU A 29 13.38 -1.19 -49.26
CA GLU A 29 14.20 -0.59 -48.21
C GLU A 29 13.27 -0.14 -47.08
N GLY A 30 13.26 -0.90 -45.95
CA GLY A 30 12.67 -0.46 -44.72
C GLY A 30 13.39 0.83 -44.31
N ARG A 31 12.66 1.94 -44.32
CA ARG A 31 13.11 3.19 -43.69
C ARG A 31 13.44 2.85 -42.23
N PHE A 32 14.70 3.00 -41.88
CA PHE A 32 15.10 3.11 -40.48
C PHE A 32 14.55 4.45 -39.97
N THR A 33 13.44 4.41 -39.22
CA THR A 33 12.99 5.54 -38.42
C THR A 33 14.06 5.85 -37.39
N SER A 34 14.45 7.14 -37.26
CA SER A 34 15.46 7.55 -36.28
C SER A 34 14.94 7.21 -34.86
N ALA A 35 15.84 7.01 -33.90
CA ALA A 35 15.47 6.77 -32.51
C ALA A 35 14.60 7.91 -31.95
N GLU A 36 14.69 9.12 -32.48
CA GLU A 36 13.85 10.27 -32.16
C GLU A 36 12.41 10.10 -32.67
N GLU A 37 12.22 9.62 -33.93
CA GLU A 37 10.87 9.36 -34.45
C GLU A 37 10.14 8.22 -33.71
N VAL A 38 10.88 7.22 -33.22
CA VAL A 38 10.32 6.16 -32.39
C VAL A 38 9.95 6.69 -31.01
N ALA A 39 10.78 7.55 -30.40
CA ALA A 39 10.50 8.16 -29.11
C ALA A 39 9.32 9.16 -29.17
N GLU A 40 9.20 9.95 -30.27
CA GLU A 40 8.04 10.82 -30.48
C GLU A 40 6.76 10.00 -30.72
N ALA A 41 6.81 8.90 -31.46
CA ALA A 41 5.67 8.03 -31.67
C ALA A 41 5.24 7.30 -30.39
N GLU A 42 6.18 6.90 -29.53
CA GLU A 42 5.86 6.34 -28.20
C GLU A 42 5.27 7.38 -27.25
N LEU A 43 5.72 8.64 -27.30
CA LEU A 43 5.15 9.74 -26.52
C LEU A 43 3.75 10.13 -27.00
N ASP A 44 3.47 10.11 -28.29
CA ASP A 44 2.14 10.38 -28.83
C ASP A 44 1.14 9.26 -28.49
N VAL A 45 1.57 7.99 -28.48
CA VAL A 45 0.71 6.86 -28.06
C VAL A 45 0.36 6.95 -26.58
N ILE A 46 1.25 7.47 -25.72
CA ILE A 46 0.98 7.67 -24.28
C ILE A 46 0.02 8.86 -24.07
N SER A 47 0.06 9.88 -24.94
CA SER A 47 -0.79 11.07 -24.80
C SER A 47 -2.23 10.90 -25.30
N GLU A 48 -2.52 9.86 -26.10
CA GLU A 48 -3.87 9.57 -26.61
C GLU A 48 -4.69 8.62 -25.71
N GLN A 49 -4.07 8.02 -24.68
CA GLN A 49 -4.82 7.24 -23.71
C GLN A 49 -5.56 8.18 -22.78
N GLY A 50 -6.88 8.29 -22.95
CA GLY A 50 -7.76 8.98 -22.01
C GLY A 50 -7.58 8.41 -20.59
N PRO A 51 -8.14 9.09 -19.55
CA PRO A 51 -7.98 8.65 -18.17
C PRO A 51 -8.32 7.16 -18.02
N VAL A 52 -7.43 6.43 -17.36
CA VAL A 52 -7.62 5.00 -17.08
C VAL A 52 -8.91 4.85 -16.29
N GLN A 53 -9.88 4.10 -16.84
CA GLN A 53 -11.09 3.76 -16.11
C GLN A 53 -10.79 2.51 -15.27
N PRO A 54 -10.91 2.57 -13.93
CA PRO A 54 -10.70 1.40 -13.10
C PRO A 54 -11.70 0.31 -13.46
N SER A 55 -11.18 -0.91 -13.69
CA SER A 55 -12.01 -2.09 -13.94
C SER A 55 -11.77 -3.08 -12.80
N HIS A 56 -12.75 -3.24 -11.94
CA HIS A 56 -12.71 -4.13 -10.80
C HIS A 56 -14.12 -4.63 -10.45
N PRO A 57 -14.25 -5.78 -9.75
CA PRO A 57 -15.56 -6.36 -9.46
C PRO A 57 -16.23 -5.80 -8.21
N TRP A 58 -15.54 -4.97 -7.42
CA TRP A 58 -15.98 -4.57 -6.09
C TRP A 58 -16.92 -3.36 -6.11
N THR A 59 -17.90 -3.39 -5.22
CA THR A 59 -18.88 -2.31 -5.02
C THR A 59 -19.00 -1.89 -3.56
N ARG A 60 -18.46 -2.72 -2.62
CA ARG A 60 -18.62 -2.52 -1.17
C ARG A 60 -17.29 -2.73 -0.46
N TYR A 61 -16.56 -1.65 -0.26
CA TYR A 61 -15.26 -1.67 0.38
C TYR A 61 -15.37 -1.32 1.87
N VAL A 62 -14.74 -2.14 2.73
CA VAL A 62 -14.60 -1.89 4.17
C VAL A 62 -13.13 -1.92 4.57
N ALA A 63 -12.65 -0.81 5.15
CA ALA A 63 -11.29 -0.69 5.67
C ALA A 63 -11.26 -0.86 7.19
N LEU A 64 -10.38 -1.75 7.67
CA LEU A 64 -10.20 -2.12 9.08
C LEU A 64 -8.76 -1.82 9.53
N GLY A 65 -8.62 -1.41 10.78
CA GLY A 65 -7.30 -1.20 11.35
C GLY A 65 -7.24 -0.16 12.45
N ASP A 66 -6.08 0.50 12.52
CA ASP A 66 -5.77 1.52 13.52
C ASP A 66 -5.52 2.91 12.88
N SER A 67 -4.62 3.72 13.47
CA SER A 67 -4.29 5.07 12.99
C SER A 67 -3.82 5.12 11.53
N PHE A 68 -3.15 4.08 11.07
CA PHE A 68 -2.68 3.99 9.69
C PHE A 68 -3.85 3.93 8.70
N THR A 69 -4.86 3.10 8.98
CA THR A 69 -6.06 2.98 8.14
C THR A 69 -7.02 4.14 8.35
N GLU A 70 -7.06 4.74 9.55
CA GLU A 70 -7.79 5.98 9.82
C GLU A 70 -7.24 7.15 9.00
N GLY A 71 -5.92 7.13 8.69
CA GLY A 71 -5.26 8.12 7.84
C GLY A 71 -4.50 9.20 8.61
N ILE A 72 -4.12 8.94 9.88
CA ILE A 72 -3.37 9.90 10.70
C ILE A 72 -2.06 10.28 10.00
N GLY A 73 -1.76 11.59 9.98
CA GLY A 73 -0.64 12.17 9.24
C GLY A 73 -1.01 12.77 7.89
N ASP A 74 -2.26 12.54 7.43
CA ASP A 74 -2.78 13.11 6.18
C ASP A 74 -4.04 13.96 6.46
N PRO A 75 -3.91 15.17 7.06
CA PRO A 75 -5.05 16.00 7.39
C PRO A 75 -5.82 16.43 6.14
N ASP A 76 -7.13 16.44 6.24
CA ASP A 76 -8.00 16.96 5.18
C ASP A 76 -8.16 18.47 5.35
N GLU A 77 -7.57 19.23 4.43
CA GLU A 77 -7.60 20.70 4.48
C GLU A 77 -9.01 21.28 4.38
N THR A 78 -9.95 20.53 3.80
CA THR A 78 -11.34 20.94 3.61
C THR A 78 -12.23 20.60 4.81
N ARG A 79 -11.79 19.69 5.68
CA ARG A 79 -12.54 19.20 6.85
C ARG A 79 -11.65 19.18 8.10
N PRO A 80 -11.57 20.27 8.85
CA PRO A 80 -10.76 20.34 10.06
C PRO A 80 -11.03 19.18 11.02
N GLY A 81 -9.94 18.53 11.47
CA GLY A 81 -10.02 17.36 12.36
C GLY A 81 -10.20 16.01 11.65
N TYR A 82 -10.43 16.02 10.35
CA TYR A 82 -10.47 14.82 9.51
C TYR A 82 -9.09 14.48 8.92
N HIS A 83 -8.87 13.19 8.69
CA HIS A 83 -7.70 12.66 8.00
C HIS A 83 -8.14 11.82 6.81
N ARG A 84 -7.62 12.10 5.62
CA ARG A 84 -7.96 11.36 4.41
C ARG A 84 -7.30 9.98 4.39
N GLY A 85 -5.97 9.93 4.36
CA GLY A 85 -5.19 8.71 4.37
C GLY A 85 -5.26 7.87 3.08
N TRP A 86 -4.54 6.75 3.09
CA TRP A 86 -4.44 5.84 1.95
C TRP A 86 -5.76 5.14 1.62
N ALA A 87 -6.53 4.75 2.64
CA ALA A 87 -7.77 3.98 2.45
C ALA A 87 -8.86 4.79 1.75
N ASP A 88 -8.99 6.10 2.08
CA ASP A 88 -9.91 6.99 1.38
C ASP A 88 -9.48 7.20 -0.08
N ARG A 89 -8.15 7.35 -0.35
CA ARG A 89 -7.61 7.47 -1.71
C ARG A 89 -7.88 6.22 -2.55
N VAL A 90 -7.73 5.04 -1.96
CA VAL A 90 -8.10 3.77 -2.62
C VAL A 90 -9.61 3.75 -2.92
N ALA A 91 -10.44 4.11 -1.94
CA ALA A 91 -11.88 4.14 -2.12
C ALA A 91 -12.32 5.13 -3.22
N GLU A 92 -11.70 6.32 -3.27
CA GLU A 92 -11.96 7.32 -4.30
C GLU A 92 -11.59 6.81 -5.70
N ALA A 93 -10.41 6.17 -5.84
CA ALA A 93 -9.97 5.58 -7.10
C ALA A 93 -10.89 4.43 -7.56
N LEU A 94 -11.31 3.56 -6.63
CA LEU A 94 -12.26 2.48 -6.93
C LEU A 94 -13.67 3.01 -7.30
N ALA A 95 -14.05 4.15 -6.77
CA ALA A 95 -15.34 4.77 -7.11
C ALA A 95 -15.34 5.42 -8.51
N GLU A 96 -14.16 5.73 -9.07
CA GLU A 96 -14.06 6.27 -10.43
C GLU A 96 -14.59 5.22 -11.43
N GLY A 97 -15.62 5.62 -12.21
CA GLY A 97 -16.24 4.76 -13.22
C GLY A 97 -17.11 3.61 -12.69
N THR A 98 -17.25 3.46 -11.36
CA THR A 98 -18.06 2.41 -10.73
C THR A 98 -19.35 3.00 -10.16
N GLN A 99 -20.50 2.58 -10.71
CA GLN A 99 -21.79 3.03 -10.19
C GLN A 99 -22.09 2.39 -8.82
N ASN A 100 -22.63 3.20 -7.90
CA ASN A 100 -23.05 2.76 -6.57
C ASN A 100 -21.93 2.14 -5.71
N PHE A 101 -20.67 2.52 -5.96
CA PHE A 101 -19.58 2.13 -5.09
C PHE A 101 -19.78 2.74 -3.70
N ALA A 102 -19.66 1.91 -2.67
CA ALA A 102 -19.88 2.31 -1.29
C ALA A 102 -18.68 1.91 -0.39
N TYR A 103 -18.37 2.77 0.56
CA TYR A 103 -17.19 2.66 1.40
C TYR A 103 -17.48 2.89 2.87
N ALA A 104 -16.86 2.09 3.73
CA ALA A 104 -16.79 2.28 5.17
C ALA A 104 -15.34 2.20 5.66
N ASN A 105 -15.02 2.97 6.72
CA ASN A 105 -13.72 2.90 7.38
C ASN A 105 -13.96 2.80 8.90
N LEU A 106 -13.76 1.60 9.43
CA LEU A 106 -13.99 1.27 10.85
C LEU A 106 -12.75 1.47 11.72
N ALA A 107 -11.64 1.92 11.12
CA ALA A 107 -10.38 2.07 11.83
C ALA A 107 -10.44 3.15 12.91
N ILE A 108 -9.77 2.87 14.03
CA ILE A 108 -9.64 3.80 15.17
C ILE A 108 -8.18 3.81 15.61
N ARG A 109 -7.60 5.01 15.69
CA ARG A 109 -6.22 5.24 16.10
C ARG A 109 -5.87 4.57 17.43
N GLY A 110 -4.65 4.03 17.48
CA GLY A 110 -4.07 3.47 18.71
C GLY A 110 -4.67 2.14 19.17
N ARG A 111 -5.57 1.52 18.41
CA ARG A 111 -6.11 0.20 18.73
C ARG A 111 -5.06 -0.89 18.59
N LEU A 112 -5.10 -1.84 19.49
CA LEU A 112 -4.36 -3.09 19.44
C LEU A 112 -5.16 -4.12 18.65
N ILE A 113 -4.49 -5.15 18.17
CA ILE A 113 -5.11 -6.16 17.32
C ILE A 113 -6.32 -6.84 17.99
N GLY A 114 -6.25 -7.10 19.29
CA GLY A 114 -7.39 -7.64 20.07
C GLY A 114 -8.59 -6.70 20.09
N GLN A 115 -8.36 -5.39 20.21
CA GLN A 115 -9.43 -4.39 20.18
C GLN A 115 -10.03 -4.26 18.76
N ILE A 116 -9.19 -4.30 17.72
CA ILE A 116 -9.66 -4.30 16.33
C ILE A 116 -10.55 -5.54 16.09
N ARG A 117 -10.13 -6.72 16.56
CA ARG A 117 -10.94 -7.93 16.48
C ARG A 117 -12.31 -7.75 17.15
N ASP A 118 -12.32 -7.23 18.37
CA ASP A 118 -13.53 -7.18 19.20
C ASP A 118 -14.48 -6.06 18.78
N GLU A 119 -13.94 -4.94 18.25
CA GLU A 119 -14.71 -3.73 17.92
C GLU A 119 -15.07 -3.62 16.43
N GLN A 120 -14.28 -4.22 15.50
CA GLN A 120 -14.44 -3.97 14.08
C GLN A 120 -14.89 -5.18 13.26
N ILE A 121 -14.58 -6.43 13.68
CA ILE A 121 -14.90 -7.62 12.87
C ILE A 121 -16.41 -7.83 12.73
N ALA A 122 -17.16 -7.84 13.84
CA ALA A 122 -18.61 -8.06 13.78
C ALA A 122 -19.32 -6.96 12.96
N PRO A 123 -19.07 -5.65 13.19
CA PRO A 123 -19.62 -4.61 12.32
C PRO A 123 -19.24 -4.76 10.84
N ALA A 124 -17.98 -5.16 10.54
CA ALA A 124 -17.56 -5.36 9.14
C ALA A 124 -18.37 -6.48 8.47
N LEU A 125 -18.63 -7.58 9.15
CA LEU A 125 -19.47 -8.67 8.63
C LEU A 125 -20.91 -8.21 8.33
N GLU A 126 -21.48 -7.37 9.19
CA GLU A 126 -22.83 -6.81 9.00
C GLU A 126 -22.91 -5.89 7.77
N LEU A 127 -21.82 -5.19 7.42
CA LEU A 127 -21.74 -4.34 6.25
C LEU A 127 -21.68 -5.12 4.93
N ARG A 128 -21.51 -6.43 4.95
CA ARG A 128 -21.45 -7.33 3.77
C ARG A 128 -20.52 -6.81 2.67
N PRO A 129 -19.22 -6.64 2.94
CA PRO A 129 -18.25 -6.18 1.97
C PRO A 129 -17.99 -7.22 0.88
N ASP A 130 -17.54 -6.76 -0.29
CA ASP A 130 -16.92 -7.57 -1.34
C ASP A 130 -15.41 -7.29 -1.47
N LEU A 131 -14.93 -6.20 -0.84
CA LEU A 131 -13.51 -5.90 -0.62
C LEU A 131 -13.28 -5.51 0.84
N ILE A 132 -12.27 -6.12 1.46
CA ILE A 132 -11.83 -5.80 2.82
C ILE A 132 -10.33 -5.51 2.79
N THR A 133 -9.92 -4.41 3.43
CA THR A 133 -8.52 -4.19 3.77
C THR A 133 -8.34 -4.26 5.27
N LEU A 134 -7.29 -4.94 5.74
CA LEU A 134 -6.97 -5.08 7.15
C LEU A 134 -5.50 -4.78 7.39
N CYS A 135 -5.23 -3.72 8.16
CA CYS A 135 -3.91 -3.44 8.70
C CYS A 135 -3.98 -3.39 10.23
N ALA A 136 -3.45 -4.39 10.89
CA ALA A 136 -3.53 -4.54 12.34
C ALA A 136 -2.26 -5.18 12.90
N GLY A 137 -1.96 -4.93 14.18
CA GLY A 137 -0.85 -5.55 14.90
C GLY A 137 0.42 -4.70 14.97
N GLY A 138 0.54 -3.63 14.20
CA GLY A 138 1.70 -2.72 14.29
C GLY A 138 1.87 -2.16 15.70
N ASN A 139 0.80 -1.71 16.32
CA ASN A 139 0.80 -1.22 17.70
C ASN A 139 1.22 -2.28 18.73
N ASP A 140 0.89 -3.55 18.48
CA ASP A 140 1.25 -4.68 19.35
C ASP A 140 2.75 -4.99 19.25
N VAL A 141 3.29 -5.05 18.03
CA VAL A 141 4.71 -5.34 17.75
C VAL A 141 5.63 -4.26 18.30
N ILE A 142 5.22 -2.98 18.23
CA ILE A 142 6.00 -1.83 18.74
C ILE A 142 6.06 -1.81 20.28
N ARG A 143 5.11 -2.42 20.97
CA ARG A 143 5.08 -2.39 22.45
C ARG A 143 6.26 -3.13 23.06
N PRO A 144 6.77 -2.67 24.23
CA PRO A 144 7.67 -3.47 25.03
C PRO A 144 7.02 -4.83 25.36
N GLY A 145 7.74 -5.91 25.06
CA GLY A 145 7.20 -7.27 25.26
C GLY A 145 6.24 -7.76 24.18
N GLY A 146 5.95 -6.96 23.16
CA GLY A 146 5.12 -7.39 22.02
C GLY A 146 5.70 -8.64 21.35
N ASP A 147 4.84 -9.63 21.11
CA ASP A 147 5.18 -10.91 20.49
C ASP A 147 4.53 -10.96 19.09
N PRO A 148 5.34 -10.98 18.01
CA PRO A 148 4.83 -11.02 16.65
C PRO A 148 4.05 -12.31 16.34
N ASP A 149 4.39 -13.45 16.97
CA ASP A 149 3.70 -14.72 16.73
C ASP A 149 2.33 -14.75 17.40
N GLU A 150 2.21 -14.21 18.62
CA GLU A 150 0.91 -14.05 19.30
C GLU A 150 -0.01 -13.09 18.55
N THR A 151 0.56 -11.98 18.10
CA THR A 151 -0.15 -11.00 17.27
C THR A 151 -0.68 -11.64 15.98
N ALA A 152 0.14 -12.46 15.34
CA ALA A 152 -0.24 -13.16 14.11
C ALA A 152 -1.33 -14.22 14.32
N ARG A 153 -1.35 -14.91 15.47
CA ARG A 153 -2.46 -15.84 15.80
C ARG A 153 -3.80 -15.13 15.89
N THR A 154 -3.81 -13.92 16.45
CA THR A 154 -5.01 -13.10 16.49
C THR A 154 -5.41 -12.64 15.08
N LEU A 155 -4.43 -12.23 14.25
CA LEU A 155 -4.68 -11.88 12.85
C LEU A 155 -5.29 -13.05 12.07
N ASP A 156 -4.74 -14.25 12.22
CA ASP A 156 -5.25 -15.47 11.57
C ASP A 156 -6.73 -15.73 11.91
N THR A 157 -7.09 -15.60 13.18
CA THR A 157 -8.48 -15.72 13.62
C THR A 157 -9.40 -14.66 12.98
N MET A 158 -8.93 -13.41 12.88
CA MET A 158 -9.69 -12.32 12.26
C MET A 158 -9.91 -12.58 10.78
N VAL A 159 -8.85 -12.98 10.05
CA VAL A 159 -8.93 -13.28 8.62
C VAL A 159 -9.83 -14.47 8.36
N GLN A 160 -9.77 -15.52 9.20
CA GLN A 160 -10.70 -16.67 9.14
C GLN A 160 -12.17 -16.23 9.23
N LEU A 161 -12.50 -15.32 10.15
CA LEU A 161 -13.87 -14.79 10.28
C LEU A 161 -14.26 -13.98 9.05
N LEU A 162 -13.38 -13.08 8.58
CA LEU A 162 -13.66 -12.24 7.42
C LEU A 162 -13.80 -13.06 6.13
N SER A 163 -13.06 -14.16 5.98
CA SER A 163 -13.15 -15.05 4.80
C SER A 163 -14.54 -15.67 4.61
N THR A 164 -15.37 -15.72 5.67
CA THR A 164 -16.75 -16.20 5.57
C THR A 164 -17.65 -15.32 4.70
N THR A 165 -17.24 -14.08 4.41
CA THR A 165 -17.99 -13.15 3.54
C THR A 165 -17.84 -13.48 2.06
N GLY A 166 -16.79 -14.20 1.67
CA GLY A 166 -16.40 -14.37 0.27
C GLY A 166 -15.77 -13.12 -0.36
N ALA A 167 -15.50 -12.07 0.44
CA ALA A 167 -14.84 -10.85 -0.02
C ALA A 167 -13.38 -11.10 -0.37
N THR A 168 -12.84 -10.31 -1.30
CA THR A 168 -11.40 -10.18 -1.47
C THR A 168 -10.82 -9.53 -0.21
N ILE A 169 -9.83 -10.17 0.41
CA ILE A 169 -9.16 -9.65 1.60
C ILE A 169 -7.75 -9.22 1.23
N MET A 170 -7.38 -7.98 1.54
CA MET A 170 -6.02 -7.47 1.41
C MET A 170 -5.44 -7.15 2.79
N LEU A 171 -4.33 -7.82 3.12
CA LEU A 171 -3.57 -7.60 4.34
C LEU A 171 -2.38 -6.69 4.07
N PHE A 172 -2.00 -5.88 5.04
CA PHE A 172 -0.79 -5.08 4.98
C PHE A 172 0.29 -5.67 5.89
N ASN A 173 1.50 -5.81 5.39
CA ASN A 173 2.68 -6.03 6.22
C ASN A 173 3.27 -4.68 6.67
N GLY A 174 4.21 -4.71 7.62
CA GLY A 174 4.90 -3.49 8.10
C GLY A 174 6.02 -3.04 7.16
N PRO A 175 6.28 -1.72 7.06
CA PRO A 175 7.39 -1.17 6.28
C PRO A 175 8.76 -1.51 6.87
N ASP A 176 9.83 -1.37 6.07
CA ASP A 176 11.20 -1.48 6.58
C ASP A 176 11.57 -0.23 7.41
N VAL A 177 11.51 -0.37 8.71
CA VAL A 177 11.72 0.71 9.69
C VAL A 177 13.18 1.00 10.01
N ARG A 178 14.14 0.50 9.22
CA ARG A 178 15.59 0.59 9.52
C ARG A 178 16.08 2.03 9.76
N GLU A 179 15.55 2.97 8.99
CA GLU A 179 15.97 4.38 9.03
C GLU A 179 15.17 5.20 10.08
N THR A 180 14.20 4.59 10.76
CA THR A 180 13.38 5.28 11.76
C THR A 180 14.04 5.21 13.12
N PRO A 181 14.41 6.33 13.74
CA PRO A 181 15.28 6.36 14.95
C PRO A 181 14.75 5.54 16.13
N VAL A 182 13.44 5.50 16.35
CA VAL A 182 12.84 4.83 17.51
C VAL A 182 12.45 3.39 17.20
N VAL A 183 11.75 3.17 16.09
CA VAL A 183 11.22 1.86 15.74
C VAL A 183 12.22 1.00 14.98
N GLY A 184 13.35 1.54 14.54
CA GLY A 184 14.41 0.76 13.89
C GLY A 184 14.96 -0.39 14.75
N SER A 185 14.95 -0.24 16.08
CA SER A 185 15.38 -1.27 17.02
C SER A 185 14.49 -2.52 17.01
N ILE A 186 13.25 -2.40 16.58
CA ILE A 186 12.29 -3.51 16.49
C ILE A 186 12.16 -4.08 15.08
N ARG A 187 13.03 -3.65 14.14
CA ARG A 187 13.01 -4.12 12.74
C ARG A 187 12.95 -5.65 12.62
N GLY A 188 13.67 -6.39 13.48
CA GLY A 188 13.61 -7.85 13.51
C GLY A 188 12.22 -8.39 13.87
N LYS A 189 11.52 -7.79 14.82
CA LYS A 189 10.14 -8.16 15.16
C LYS A 189 9.17 -7.85 14.01
N VAL A 190 9.34 -6.71 13.35
CA VAL A 190 8.54 -6.35 12.16
C VAL A 190 8.74 -7.37 11.05
N ALA A 191 9.99 -7.79 10.79
CA ALA A 191 10.29 -8.81 9.79
C ALA A 191 9.62 -10.16 10.11
N ILE A 192 9.68 -10.61 11.38
CA ILE A 192 9.00 -11.84 11.81
C ILE A 192 7.49 -11.71 11.63
N PHE A 193 6.90 -10.59 12.05
CA PHE A 193 5.48 -10.35 11.88
C PHE A 193 5.07 -10.34 10.39
N ASN A 194 5.89 -9.74 9.53
CA ASN A 194 5.65 -9.71 8.09
C ASN A 194 5.59 -11.12 7.46
N GLU A 195 6.49 -12.02 7.87
CA GLU A 195 6.46 -13.42 7.41
C GLU A 195 5.22 -14.15 7.92
N ASN A 196 4.79 -13.86 9.14
CA ASN A 196 3.54 -14.38 9.67
C ASN A 196 2.32 -13.84 8.88
N VAL A 197 2.29 -12.54 8.54
CA VAL A 197 1.23 -11.95 7.69
C VAL A 197 1.17 -12.67 6.33
N ARG A 198 2.31 -12.94 5.68
CA ARG A 198 2.36 -13.70 4.42
C ARG A 198 1.82 -15.12 4.60
N THR A 199 2.15 -15.78 5.71
CA THR A 199 1.68 -17.13 6.04
C THR A 199 0.15 -17.14 6.24
N VAL A 200 -0.39 -16.16 6.95
CA VAL A 200 -1.84 -16.00 7.15
C VAL A 200 -2.53 -15.72 5.82
N ALA A 201 -1.98 -14.81 5.01
CA ALA A 201 -2.52 -14.51 3.69
C ALA A 201 -2.60 -15.75 2.79
N ALA A 202 -1.51 -16.51 2.71
CA ALA A 202 -1.46 -17.75 1.91
C ALA A 202 -2.48 -18.81 2.39
N ARG A 203 -2.75 -18.88 3.70
CA ARG A 203 -3.71 -19.83 4.27
C ARG A 203 -5.16 -19.51 3.91
N HIS A 204 -5.48 -18.23 3.76
CA HIS A 204 -6.85 -17.75 3.57
C HIS A 204 -7.10 -17.14 2.19
N ASP A 205 -6.20 -17.37 1.22
CA ASP A 205 -6.28 -16.80 -0.14
C ASP A 205 -6.42 -15.27 -0.15
N ALA A 206 -5.75 -14.61 0.81
CA ALA A 206 -5.72 -13.15 0.90
C ALA A 206 -4.49 -12.60 0.15
N VAL A 207 -4.60 -11.40 -0.39
CA VAL A 207 -3.48 -10.68 -1.01
C VAL A 207 -2.70 -9.87 0.01
N VAL A 208 -1.41 -9.64 -0.23
CA VAL A 208 -0.55 -8.84 0.65
C VAL A 208 -0.10 -7.57 -0.04
N ALA A 209 -0.51 -6.43 0.50
CA ALA A 209 0.04 -5.12 0.18
C ALA A 209 1.42 -4.99 0.87
N ASP A 210 2.49 -5.15 0.08
CA ASP A 210 3.85 -5.33 0.60
C ASP A 210 4.58 -4.00 0.84
N MET A 211 4.29 -3.36 1.98
CA MET A 211 5.00 -2.15 2.40
C MET A 211 6.49 -2.38 2.71
N TRP A 212 6.91 -3.61 3.02
CA TRP A 212 8.32 -3.90 3.28
C TRP A 212 9.19 -3.75 2.04
N SER A 213 8.68 -4.12 0.88
CA SER A 213 9.39 -3.97 -0.40
C SER A 213 9.30 -2.55 -0.98
N LEU A 214 8.36 -1.74 -0.52
CA LEU A 214 8.18 -0.35 -0.95
C LEU A 214 9.28 0.56 -0.36
N ARG A 215 10.44 0.58 -1.05
CA ARG A 215 11.67 1.21 -0.55
C ARG A 215 11.56 2.72 -0.34
N GLU A 216 10.66 3.37 -1.04
CA GLU A 216 10.34 4.79 -0.87
C GLU A 216 9.96 5.11 0.58
N LEU A 217 9.29 4.19 1.29
CA LEU A 217 8.89 4.38 2.68
C LEU A 217 10.05 4.49 3.67
N THR A 218 11.29 4.17 3.26
CA THR A 218 12.47 4.43 4.11
C THR A 218 12.88 5.91 4.15
N ARG A 219 12.35 6.74 3.24
CA ARG A 219 12.67 8.16 3.12
C ARG A 219 11.93 8.97 4.19
N PRO A 220 12.58 9.95 4.85
CA PRO A 220 11.96 10.77 5.90
C PRO A 220 10.68 11.49 5.46
N GLU A 221 10.60 11.91 4.19
CA GLU A 221 9.47 12.67 3.62
C GLU A 221 8.17 11.85 3.57
N MET A 222 8.27 10.54 3.63
CA MET A 222 7.12 9.64 3.67
C MET A 222 6.45 9.60 5.05
N TRP A 223 7.12 10.16 6.06
CA TRP A 223 6.66 10.16 7.45
C TRP A 223 6.24 11.55 7.89
N ASP A 224 5.23 11.60 8.74
CA ASP A 224 4.78 12.80 9.40
C ASP A 224 5.81 13.29 10.43
N GLU A 225 5.64 14.49 10.96
CA GLU A 225 6.53 15.10 11.96
C GLU A 225 6.70 14.23 13.21
N ASP A 226 5.70 13.42 13.55
CA ASP A 226 5.74 12.50 14.68
C ASP A 226 6.58 11.22 14.41
N ARG A 227 7.05 11.01 13.18
CA ARG A 227 7.87 9.87 12.72
C ARG A 227 7.28 8.48 13.05
N LEU A 228 5.98 8.43 13.30
CA LEU A 228 5.23 7.20 13.56
C LEU A 228 4.13 6.97 12.52
N HIS A 229 3.54 8.06 12.04
CA HIS A 229 2.50 8.03 11.01
C HIS A 229 3.08 8.45 9.65
N PHE A 230 2.41 8.06 8.59
CA PHE A 230 2.83 8.46 7.25
C PHE A 230 2.36 9.89 6.93
N SER A 231 3.17 10.63 6.20
CA SER A 231 2.80 11.93 5.64
C SER A 231 1.75 11.79 4.53
N PRO A 232 1.16 12.90 4.03
CA PRO A 232 0.27 12.85 2.86
C PRO A 232 0.93 12.16 1.66
N LEU A 233 2.24 12.37 1.45
CA LEU A 233 3.02 11.71 0.40
C LEU A 233 3.12 10.21 0.66
N GLY A 234 3.41 9.79 1.90
CA GLY A 234 3.46 8.37 2.27
C GLY A 234 2.13 7.68 2.06
N HIS A 235 1.03 8.29 2.50
CA HIS A 235 -0.32 7.77 2.27
C HIS A 235 -0.68 7.66 0.78
N HIS A 236 -0.30 8.65 -0.03
CA HIS A 236 -0.50 8.62 -1.48
C HIS A 236 0.27 7.46 -2.13
N THR A 237 1.54 7.30 -1.79
CA THR A 237 2.41 6.23 -2.30
C THR A 237 1.87 4.85 -1.93
N ILE A 238 1.37 4.69 -0.69
CA ILE A 238 0.76 3.44 -0.22
C ILE A 238 -0.57 3.16 -0.93
N ALA A 239 -1.39 4.18 -1.20
CA ALA A 239 -2.64 4.00 -1.93
C ALA A 239 -2.38 3.49 -3.36
N ARG A 240 -1.38 4.02 -4.05
CA ARG A 240 -0.95 3.53 -5.37
C ARG A 240 -0.54 2.06 -5.30
N MET A 241 0.36 1.71 -4.39
CA MET A 241 0.81 0.32 -4.19
C MET A 241 -0.36 -0.62 -3.88
N ALA A 242 -1.35 -0.18 -3.09
CA ALA A 242 -2.53 -0.98 -2.77
C ALA A 242 -3.40 -1.24 -4.02
N LEU A 243 -3.62 -0.24 -4.86
CA LEU A 243 -4.35 -0.38 -6.13
C LEU A 243 -3.58 -1.28 -7.11
N GLU A 244 -2.27 -1.11 -7.23
CA GLU A 244 -1.39 -1.97 -8.04
C GLU A 244 -1.44 -3.43 -7.55
N THR A 245 -1.44 -3.66 -6.22
CA THR A 245 -1.58 -5.00 -5.61
C THR A 245 -2.93 -5.64 -5.95
N LEU A 246 -4.00 -4.85 -6.03
CA LEU A 246 -5.33 -5.30 -6.46
C LEU A 246 -5.46 -5.44 -7.99
N ASN A 247 -4.40 -5.13 -8.73
CA ASN A 247 -4.39 -5.10 -10.20
C ASN A 247 -5.48 -4.17 -10.78
N VAL A 248 -5.68 -3.01 -10.16
CA VAL A 248 -6.62 -1.98 -10.58
C VAL A 248 -5.87 -0.85 -11.26
N GLY A 249 -6.26 -0.52 -12.49
CA GLY A 249 -5.79 0.70 -13.16
C GLY A 249 -6.27 1.95 -12.41
N HIS A 250 -5.42 2.95 -12.29
CA HIS A 250 -5.74 4.18 -11.55
C HIS A 250 -5.01 5.40 -12.11
N ASN A 251 -5.51 6.59 -11.78
CA ASN A 251 -4.97 7.87 -12.22
C ASN A 251 -4.15 8.58 -11.11
N LEU A 252 -3.73 7.87 -10.06
CA LEU A 252 -2.87 8.43 -9.02
C LEU A 252 -1.43 8.51 -9.54
N GLU A 253 -1.01 9.69 -9.99
CA GLU A 253 0.35 9.93 -10.47
C GLU A 253 1.39 9.80 -9.35
N PRO A 254 2.64 9.37 -9.66
CA PRO A 254 3.74 9.44 -8.71
C PRO A 254 3.96 10.89 -8.26
N LEU A 255 4.07 11.10 -6.95
CA LEU A 255 4.40 12.40 -6.40
C LEU A 255 5.88 12.44 -6.00
N GLU A 256 6.60 13.44 -6.51
CA GLU A 256 7.98 13.66 -6.10
C GLU A 256 8.02 14.38 -4.74
N PRO A 257 8.83 13.91 -3.79
CA PRO A 257 9.01 14.60 -2.52
C PRO A 257 9.68 15.96 -2.75
N ARG A 258 9.23 16.95 -1.99
CA ARG A 258 9.89 18.26 -2.00
C ARG A 258 11.32 18.08 -1.49
N PRO A 259 12.31 18.75 -2.12
CA PRO A 259 13.68 18.73 -1.62
C PRO A 259 13.73 19.19 -0.17
N VAL A 260 14.27 18.36 0.72
CA VAL A 260 14.52 18.74 2.11
C VAL A 260 15.89 19.44 2.15
N PRO A 261 16.00 20.62 2.76
CA PRO A 261 17.29 21.30 2.95
C PRO A 261 18.28 20.38 3.68
N GLU A 262 19.53 20.33 3.21
CA GLU A 262 20.59 19.63 3.92
C GLU A 262 20.75 20.21 5.33
N ARG A 263 20.67 19.35 6.34
CA ARG A 263 20.84 19.74 7.75
C ARG A 263 22.20 19.28 8.25
N SER A 264 22.84 20.11 9.07
CA SER A 264 24.03 19.68 9.77
C SER A 264 23.67 18.58 10.80
N TRP A 265 24.64 17.71 11.12
CA TRP A 265 24.44 16.66 12.13
C TRP A 265 24.07 17.20 13.53
N ARG A 266 24.46 18.44 13.85
CA ARG A 266 24.11 19.11 15.12
C ARG A 266 22.65 19.52 15.14
N GLU A 267 22.15 20.12 14.08
CA GLU A 267 20.74 20.46 13.92
C GLU A 267 19.87 19.20 13.98
N ALA A 268 20.25 18.13 13.29
CA ALA A 268 19.53 16.86 13.35
C ALA A 268 19.45 16.29 14.79
N ARG A 269 20.52 16.41 15.60
CA ARG A 269 20.51 15.97 17.01
C ARG A 269 19.62 16.83 17.90
N VAL A 270 19.59 18.14 17.68
CA VAL A 270 18.68 19.04 18.41
C VAL A 270 17.23 18.72 18.05
N ASP A 271 16.95 18.54 16.78
CA ASP A 271 15.62 18.14 16.30
C ASP A 271 15.17 16.79 16.90
N ASP A 272 16.07 15.83 17.03
CA ASP A 272 15.77 14.54 17.67
C ASP A 272 15.37 14.68 19.15
N VAL A 273 16.04 15.56 19.90
CA VAL A 273 15.71 15.84 21.31
C VAL A 273 14.36 16.55 21.42
N VAL A 274 14.12 17.55 20.59
CA VAL A 274 12.84 18.27 20.53
C VAL A 274 11.72 17.30 20.16
N TRP A 275 11.92 16.48 19.14
CA TRP A 275 10.98 15.46 18.72
C TRP A 275 10.68 14.45 19.85
N ALA A 276 11.71 13.92 20.51
CA ALA A 276 11.53 12.98 21.61
C ALA A 276 10.67 13.59 22.74
N ARG A 277 10.86 14.88 23.05
CA ARG A 277 10.11 15.58 24.08
C ARG A 277 8.63 15.77 23.69
N HIS A 278 8.36 16.13 22.44
CA HIS A 278 7.02 16.49 21.99
C HIS A 278 6.19 15.27 21.53
N HIS A 279 6.82 14.22 21.01
CA HIS A 279 6.13 13.07 20.44
C HIS A 279 6.39 11.77 21.21
N LEU A 280 7.65 11.39 21.42
CA LEU A 280 7.99 10.08 22.03
C LEU A 280 7.59 10.01 23.50
N PHE A 281 7.98 10.97 24.35
CA PHE A 281 7.66 10.90 25.78
C PHE A 281 6.15 10.94 26.07
N PRO A 282 5.34 11.81 25.45
CA PRO A 282 3.89 11.77 25.62
C PRO A 282 3.27 10.45 25.16
N TRP A 283 3.77 9.87 24.06
CA TRP A 283 3.32 8.57 23.56
C TRP A 283 3.63 7.45 24.56
N VAL A 284 4.87 7.36 25.06
CA VAL A 284 5.28 6.38 26.08
C VAL A 284 4.45 6.56 27.35
N ALA A 285 4.25 7.79 27.81
CA ALA A 285 3.47 8.06 29.02
C ALA A 285 2.00 7.63 28.91
N ARG A 286 1.37 7.84 27.73
CA ARG A 286 0.01 7.33 27.47
C ARG A 286 -0.02 5.82 27.51
N ARG A 287 0.95 5.16 26.87
CA ARG A 287 1.05 3.69 26.85
C ARG A 287 1.21 3.09 28.24
N LEU A 288 2.07 3.68 29.08
CA LEU A 288 2.28 3.23 30.46
C LEU A 288 1.03 3.41 31.33
N ARG A 289 0.17 4.38 31.02
CA ARG A 289 -1.11 4.61 31.72
C ARG A 289 -2.27 3.76 31.16
N GLY A 290 -2.03 2.89 30.19
CA GLY A 290 -3.06 2.08 29.54
C GLY A 290 -4.08 2.89 28.75
N ARG A 291 -3.78 4.15 28.39
CA ARG A 291 -4.65 5.02 27.59
C ARG A 291 -4.29 4.95 26.12
N SER A 292 -5.31 4.91 25.27
CA SER A 292 -5.18 5.02 23.84
C SER A 292 -5.57 6.42 23.34
N SER A 293 -4.95 6.88 22.26
CA SER A 293 -5.39 8.10 21.56
C SER A 293 -6.75 7.95 20.91
N GLY A 294 -7.25 6.70 20.79
CA GLY A 294 -8.57 6.39 20.25
C GLY A 294 -9.67 6.22 21.29
N ASP A 295 -9.38 6.45 22.58
CA ASP A 295 -10.41 6.32 23.61
C ASP A 295 -11.49 7.40 23.44
N GLY A 296 -12.75 6.98 23.28
CA GLY A 296 -13.88 7.87 23.01
C GLY A 296 -14.00 8.33 21.54
N ILE A 297 -13.13 7.84 20.64
CA ILE A 297 -13.22 8.11 19.21
C ILE A 297 -14.12 7.09 18.53
N THR A 298 -14.98 7.54 17.64
CA THR A 298 -15.77 6.70 16.73
C THR A 298 -15.09 6.61 15.36
N PRO A 299 -15.31 5.53 14.62
CA PRO A 299 -14.80 5.43 13.24
C PRO A 299 -15.23 6.60 12.38
N LYS A 300 -14.37 7.06 11.46
CA LYS A 300 -14.67 8.20 10.59
C LYS A 300 -15.80 7.94 9.58
N ARG A 301 -16.01 6.65 9.20
CA ARG A 301 -17.08 6.18 8.32
C ARG A 301 -17.63 4.86 8.84
N PRO A 302 -18.47 4.88 9.89
CA PRO A 302 -18.96 3.67 10.53
C PRO A 302 -19.98 2.91 9.68
N ASN A 303 -20.63 3.59 8.73
CA ASN A 303 -21.62 3.02 7.83
C ASN A 303 -21.04 2.93 6.42
N ILE A 304 -21.49 1.94 5.66
CA ILE A 304 -21.15 1.83 4.25
C ILE A 304 -22.02 2.78 3.44
N GLU A 305 -21.42 3.84 2.96
CA GLU A 305 -22.11 4.93 2.26
C GLU A 305 -21.60 5.07 0.83
N PRO A 306 -22.47 5.42 -0.14
CA PRO A 306 -22.04 5.67 -1.51
C PRO A 306 -20.92 6.72 -1.56
N LEU A 307 -19.88 6.42 -2.33
CA LEU A 307 -18.81 7.35 -2.64
C LEU A 307 -18.97 7.76 -4.12
N PHE A 308 -19.45 8.97 -4.34
CA PHE A 308 -19.56 9.50 -5.70
C PHE A 308 -18.25 10.13 -6.11
N GLY A 309 -17.72 9.74 -7.25
CA GLY A 309 -16.51 10.34 -7.80
C GLY A 309 -16.70 11.87 -7.92
N GLY A 310 -15.94 12.61 -7.11
CA GLY A 310 -15.84 14.06 -7.18
C GLY A 310 -16.94 14.90 -6.53
N SER A 311 -17.99 14.35 -5.93
CA SER A 311 -18.99 15.15 -5.18
C SER A 311 -19.16 14.64 -3.76
N MET A 312 -18.63 15.40 -2.82
CA MET A 312 -18.91 15.20 -1.39
C MET A 312 -20.36 15.56 -1.07
N PRO A 313 -21.05 14.81 -0.20
CA PRO A 313 -22.35 15.25 0.29
C PRO A 313 -22.19 16.57 1.06
N PRO A 314 -23.14 17.52 0.93
CA PRO A 314 -23.12 18.74 1.71
C PRO A 314 -23.21 18.39 3.19
N GLY A 315 -22.29 18.96 3.98
CA GLY A 315 -22.22 18.76 5.43
C GLY A 315 -23.57 19.03 6.10
N GLY A 316 -24.18 17.98 6.60
CA GLY A 316 -25.38 18.07 7.44
C GLY A 316 -24.96 18.10 8.90
N GLY A 317 -25.31 19.16 9.61
CA GLY A 317 -25.29 19.19 11.04
C GLY A 317 -24.73 20.47 11.66
N SER A 318 -25.48 21.58 11.58
CA SER A 318 -25.37 22.67 12.52
C SER A 318 -25.59 22.13 13.93
N ILE A 319 -24.56 22.19 14.76
CA ILE A 319 -24.71 22.06 16.20
C ILE A 319 -25.36 23.37 16.66
N GLU A 320 -26.63 23.34 17.03
CA GLU A 320 -27.25 24.39 17.80
C GLU A 320 -26.60 24.46 19.17
N GLU A 321 -25.95 25.58 19.44
CA GLU A 321 -25.56 26.00 20.80
C GLU A 321 -26.85 26.21 21.64
N SER A 322 -26.93 25.52 22.75
CA SER A 322 -27.82 25.85 23.86
C SER A 322 -27.05 25.63 25.17
#